data_e587e5df0a9639c523fefe9eb416d696
#
_entry.id   e587e5df0a9639c523fefe9eb416d696
#
_cell.length_a   1.000
_cell.length_b   1.000
_cell.length_c   1.000
_cell.angle_alpha   90.00
_cell.angle_beta   90.00
_cell.angle_gamma   90.00
#
_symmetry.space_group_name_H-M   'P 1'
#
loop_
_entity.id
_entity.type
_entity.pdbx_description
1 polymer ?
#
loop_
_entity_poly.entity_id
_entity_poly.type
_entity_poly.pdbx_seq_one_letter_code
_entity_poly.pdbx_strand_id
1 'polypeptide(L)'
;MTGEPRRVGVAGAGVMGSGIAQVLAVAGHEVVCTDLAESSLDAAREAVETGRFGVRSAVERGKLTTYQADRALQRLTFTTDTDALADRYLVIEAIPELLDLKVRFWRELDAIADRETIFASNSSGFPVVAMAAATDRPDRFVGWHWASPAPVMRLAEIVRARGTSDETVDAVVAMAEGAGKNPVVVGDTDTRWGYVTNRVYFAMIREAMAVVDEGIAERDQVDQLMVDCFRWPAGPFGMTRGATSGWS
;
A
#
# COMPACT_ATOMS: atom_id res chain seq x y z
N MET A 1 16.84 -7.36 -11.36
CA MET A 1 17.83 -7.82 -10.36
C MET A 1 17.16 -7.67 -9.01
N THR A 2 16.89 -8.75 -8.29
CA THR A 2 16.34 -8.69 -6.94
C THR A 2 17.41 -8.06 -6.04
N GLY A 3 17.08 -6.93 -5.42
CA GLY A 3 17.96 -6.32 -4.41
C GLY A 3 18.27 -7.32 -3.28
N GLU A 4 19.28 -7.01 -2.46
CA GLU A 4 19.61 -7.85 -1.30
C GLU A 4 18.36 -8.04 -0.39
N PRO A 5 18.14 -9.26 0.14
CA PRO A 5 17.09 -9.50 1.13
C PRO A 5 17.21 -8.53 2.31
N ARG A 6 16.11 -7.92 2.70
CA ARG A 6 16.03 -7.00 3.83
C ARG A 6 15.05 -7.51 4.86
N ARG A 7 15.21 -7.09 6.11
CA ARG A 7 14.25 -7.30 7.20
C ARG A 7 13.23 -6.16 7.17
N VAL A 8 11.97 -6.49 6.90
CA VAL A 8 10.89 -5.50 6.71
C VAL A 8 9.81 -5.71 7.75
N GLY A 9 9.29 -4.63 8.29
CA GLY A 9 8.10 -4.62 9.13
C GLY A 9 6.88 -4.15 8.34
N VAL A 10 5.72 -4.73 8.64
CA VAL A 10 4.41 -4.24 8.18
C VAL A 10 3.52 -4.11 9.41
N ALA A 11 3.06 -2.91 9.70
CA ALA A 11 2.14 -2.63 10.80
C ALA A 11 0.70 -2.57 10.29
N GLY A 12 -0.17 -3.40 10.85
CA GLY A 12 -1.54 -3.64 10.41
C GLY A 12 -1.63 -4.87 9.50
N ALA A 13 -2.41 -5.88 9.92
CA ALA A 13 -2.62 -7.14 9.21
C ALA A 13 -3.96 -7.19 8.44
N GLY A 14 -4.55 -6.03 8.15
CA GLY A 14 -5.74 -5.92 7.31
C GLY A 14 -5.46 -6.28 5.85
N VAL A 15 -6.45 -6.04 4.96
CA VAL A 15 -6.37 -6.36 3.53
C VAL A 15 -5.10 -5.80 2.87
N MET A 16 -4.75 -4.54 3.17
CA MET A 16 -3.55 -3.94 2.59
C MET A 16 -2.28 -4.50 3.20
N GLY A 17 -2.17 -4.54 4.54
CA GLY A 17 -0.94 -4.96 5.20
C GLY A 17 -0.61 -6.42 4.94
N SER A 18 -1.57 -7.34 4.98
CA SER A 18 -1.35 -8.75 4.61
C SER A 18 -0.88 -8.91 3.17
N GLY A 19 -1.51 -8.17 2.24
CA GLY A 19 -1.12 -8.19 0.82
C GLY A 19 0.26 -7.58 0.56
N ILE A 20 0.62 -6.49 1.25
CA ILE A 20 1.96 -5.87 1.19
C ILE A 20 3.01 -6.85 1.73
N ALA A 21 2.76 -7.45 2.91
CA ALA A 21 3.64 -8.44 3.52
C ALA A 21 3.88 -9.63 2.57
N GLN A 22 2.82 -10.15 1.95
CA GLN A 22 2.91 -11.21 0.94
C GLN A 22 3.83 -10.81 -0.21
N VAL A 23 3.61 -9.65 -0.81
CA VAL A 23 4.40 -9.19 -1.98
C VAL A 23 5.87 -9.06 -1.63
N LEU A 24 6.20 -8.49 -0.47
CA LEU A 24 7.58 -8.32 -0.05
C LEU A 24 8.26 -9.66 0.29
N ALA A 25 7.53 -10.60 0.87
CA ALA A 25 8.04 -11.95 1.13
C ALA A 25 8.29 -12.74 -0.17
N VAL A 26 7.42 -12.59 -1.18
CA VAL A 26 7.61 -13.15 -2.53
C VAL A 26 8.83 -12.52 -3.20
N ALA A 27 9.07 -11.23 -3.01
CA ALA A 27 10.25 -10.52 -3.50
C ALA A 27 11.57 -10.95 -2.83
N GLY A 28 11.49 -11.71 -1.73
CA GLY A 28 12.66 -12.30 -1.07
C GLY A 28 13.03 -11.68 0.27
N HIS A 29 12.27 -10.70 0.76
CA HIS A 29 12.51 -10.05 2.05
C HIS A 29 12.02 -10.92 3.23
N GLU A 30 12.65 -10.78 4.39
CA GLU A 30 12.14 -11.31 5.67
C GLU A 30 11.13 -10.31 6.23
N VAL A 31 9.88 -10.73 6.39
CA VAL A 31 8.79 -9.82 6.74
C VAL A 31 8.15 -10.22 8.05
N VAL A 32 8.07 -9.28 8.97
CA VAL A 32 7.21 -9.35 10.15
C VAL A 32 5.98 -8.47 9.91
N CYS A 33 4.80 -9.06 10.07
CA CYS A 33 3.53 -8.35 10.00
C CYS A 33 2.90 -8.33 11.40
N THR A 34 2.60 -7.14 11.91
CA THR A 34 2.04 -6.98 13.26
C THR A 34 0.60 -6.46 13.21
N ASP A 35 -0.22 -6.90 14.16
CA ASP A 35 -1.55 -6.32 14.42
C ASP A 35 -1.86 -6.48 15.91
N LEU A 36 -2.75 -5.63 16.44
CA LEU A 36 -3.15 -5.69 17.85
C LEU A 36 -4.04 -6.89 18.16
N ALA A 37 -4.75 -7.42 17.16
CA ALA A 37 -5.70 -8.51 17.29
C ALA A 37 -5.17 -9.80 16.66
N GLU A 38 -5.08 -10.89 17.43
CA GLU A 38 -4.69 -12.21 16.90
C GLU A 38 -5.64 -12.67 15.79
N SER A 39 -6.94 -12.37 15.90
CA SER A 39 -7.91 -12.67 14.84
C SER A 39 -7.60 -11.99 13.50
N SER A 40 -7.02 -10.78 13.50
CA SER A 40 -6.55 -10.12 12.28
C SER A 40 -5.34 -10.84 11.69
N LEU A 41 -4.44 -11.33 12.55
CA LEU A 41 -3.27 -12.11 12.13
C LEU A 41 -3.67 -13.46 11.53
N ASP A 42 -4.65 -14.15 12.12
CA ASP A 42 -5.17 -15.41 11.60
C ASP A 42 -5.82 -15.22 10.23
N ALA A 43 -6.66 -14.20 10.08
CA ALA A 43 -7.24 -13.84 8.79
C ALA A 43 -6.18 -13.46 7.74
N ALA A 44 -5.10 -12.78 8.16
CA ALA A 44 -3.99 -12.44 7.29
C ALA A 44 -3.20 -13.68 6.84
N ARG A 45 -2.93 -14.64 7.74
CA ARG A 45 -2.28 -15.92 7.40
C ARG A 45 -3.09 -16.67 6.34
N GLU A 46 -4.40 -16.82 6.55
CA GLU A 46 -5.30 -17.46 5.61
C GLU A 46 -5.33 -16.72 4.26
N ALA A 47 -5.51 -15.40 4.27
CA ALA A 47 -5.56 -14.58 3.06
C ALA A 47 -4.27 -14.68 2.23
N VAL A 48 -3.10 -14.65 2.89
CA VAL A 48 -1.79 -14.77 2.24
C VAL A 48 -1.55 -16.18 1.71
N GLU A 49 -1.94 -17.22 2.41
CA GLU A 49 -1.69 -18.59 1.96
C GLU A 49 -2.71 -19.04 0.91
N THR A 50 -4.00 -19.02 1.23
CA THR A 50 -5.06 -19.66 0.45
C THR A 50 -6.12 -18.71 -0.10
N GLY A 51 -6.09 -17.44 0.31
CA GLY A 51 -7.03 -16.44 -0.18
C GLY A 51 -6.99 -16.28 -1.71
N ARG A 52 -7.98 -15.59 -2.26
CA ARG A 52 -8.13 -15.37 -3.72
C ARG A 52 -6.83 -14.89 -4.40
N PHE A 53 -6.03 -14.07 -3.72
CA PHE A 53 -4.77 -13.54 -4.22
C PHE A 53 -3.56 -14.10 -3.46
N GLY A 54 -3.78 -15.13 -2.65
CA GLY A 54 -2.75 -15.80 -1.87
C GLY A 54 -1.74 -16.55 -2.74
N VAL A 55 -0.64 -16.95 -2.11
CA VAL A 55 0.49 -17.57 -2.83
C VAL A 55 0.12 -18.93 -3.41
N ARG A 56 -0.77 -19.74 -2.77
CA ARG A 56 -1.22 -21.03 -3.32
C ARG A 56 -2.09 -20.81 -4.55
N SER A 57 -3.02 -19.87 -4.50
CA SER A 57 -3.83 -19.49 -5.66
C SER A 57 -2.97 -18.88 -6.79
N ALA A 58 -1.85 -18.23 -6.48
CA ALA A 58 -0.89 -17.75 -7.48
C ALA A 58 -0.15 -18.93 -8.16
N VAL A 59 0.14 -20.02 -7.43
CA VAL A 59 0.69 -21.25 -8.02
C VAL A 59 -0.31 -21.87 -9.00
N GLU A 60 -1.57 -22.03 -8.60
CA GLU A 60 -2.63 -22.57 -9.46
C GLU A 60 -2.79 -21.79 -10.77
N ARG A 61 -2.60 -20.47 -10.71
CA ARG A 61 -2.64 -19.58 -11.87
C ARG A 61 -1.32 -19.49 -12.65
N GLY A 62 -0.31 -20.29 -12.28
CA GLY A 62 1.02 -20.29 -12.93
C GLY A 62 1.82 -19.00 -12.75
N LYS A 63 1.51 -18.20 -11.73
CA LYS A 63 2.23 -16.94 -11.41
C LYS A 63 3.42 -17.17 -10.49
N LEU A 64 3.38 -18.21 -9.67
CA LEU A 64 4.46 -18.66 -8.80
C LEU A 64 4.68 -20.16 -8.98
N THR A 65 5.89 -20.63 -8.73
CA THR A 65 6.14 -22.04 -8.50
C THR A 65 5.81 -22.41 -7.04
N THR A 66 5.56 -23.70 -6.76
CA THR A 66 5.37 -24.19 -5.40
C THR A 66 6.55 -23.80 -4.49
N TYR A 67 7.77 -23.94 -5.01
CA TYR A 67 8.98 -23.55 -4.27
C TYR A 67 8.99 -22.06 -3.90
N GLN A 68 8.60 -21.17 -4.82
CA GLN A 68 8.51 -19.73 -4.54
C GLN A 68 7.45 -19.41 -3.47
N ALA A 69 6.29 -20.09 -3.54
CA ALA A 69 5.22 -19.93 -2.56
C ALA A 69 5.68 -20.40 -1.16
N ASP A 70 6.30 -21.58 -1.06
CA ASP A 70 6.81 -22.12 0.21
C ASP A 70 7.89 -21.22 0.80
N ARG A 71 8.80 -20.70 -0.02
CA ARG A 71 9.84 -19.78 0.43
C ARG A 71 9.26 -18.44 0.89
N ALA A 72 8.20 -17.94 0.24
CA ALA A 72 7.53 -16.70 0.68
C ALA A 72 6.87 -16.91 2.05
N LEU A 73 6.14 -18.00 2.25
CA LEU A 73 5.52 -18.31 3.55
C LEU A 73 6.55 -18.46 4.68
N GLN A 74 7.71 -19.08 4.40
CA GLN A 74 8.79 -19.22 5.39
C GLN A 74 9.42 -17.89 5.81
N ARG A 75 9.30 -16.83 4.99
CA ARG A 75 9.82 -15.48 5.28
C ARG A 75 8.83 -14.59 6.01
N LEU A 76 7.60 -15.06 6.23
CA LEU A 76 6.53 -14.32 6.89
C LEU A 76 6.40 -14.74 8.35
N THR A 77 6.41 -13.74 9.22
CA THR A 77 6.08 -13.88 10.64
C THR A 77 4.90 -12.96 10.95
N PHE A 78 3.90 -13.46 11.64
CA PHE A 78 2.75 -12.70 12.13
C PHE A 78 2.74 -12.70 13.64
N THR A 79 2.68 -11.54 14.28
CA THR A 79 2.76 -11.40 15.74
C THR A 79 2.01 -10.17 16.24
N THR A 80 1.50 -10.25 17.47
CA THR A 80 0.94 -9.08 18.17
C THR A 80 2.01 -8.23 18.84
N ASP A 81 3.26 -8.70 18.87
CA ASP A 81 4.39 -7.99 19.45
C ASP A 81 4.89 -6.90 18.51
N THR A 82 4.62 -5.64 18.86
CA THR A 82 5.07 -4.47 18.08
C THR A 82 6.57 -4.21 18.22
N ASP A 83 7.24 -4.70 19.26
CA ASP A 83 8.69 -4.58 19.42
C ASP A 83 9.44 -5.35 18.32
N ALA A 84 8.79 -6.32 17.70
CA ALA A 84 9.33 -7.01 16.52
C ALA A 84 9.57 -6.08 15.31
N LEU A 85 9.08 -4.84 15.34
CA LEU A 85 9.34 -3.81 14.31
C LEU A 85 10.62 -3.01 14.57
N ALA A 86 11.21 -3.09 15.76
CA ALA A 86 12.27 -2.19 16.20
C ALA A 86 13.57 -2.29 15.38
N ASP A 87 13.93 -3.48 14.91
CA ASP A 87 15.19 -3.77 14.23
C ASP A 87 15.03 -4.00 12.71
N ARG A 88 14.05 -3.36 12.09
CA ARG A 88 13.75 -3.50 10.65
C ARG A 88 14.52 -2.46 9.83
N TYR A 89 14.93 -2.86 8.62
CA TYR A 89 15.47 -1.93 7.64
C TYR A 89 14.43 -0.91 7.19
N LEU A 90 13.19 -1.36 7.03
CA LEU A 90 12.05 -0.53 6.64
C LEU A 90 10.78 -1.03 7.34
N VAL A 91 9.94 -0.10 7.80
CA VAL A 91 8.61 -0.40 8.32
C VAL A 91 7.56 0.29 7.43
N ILE A 92 6.60 -0.50 6.92
CA ILE A 92 5.43 0.01 6.19
C ILE A 92 4.24 -0.01 7.14
N GLU A 93 3.59 1.14 7.30
CA GLU A 93 2.37 1.27 8.09
C GLU A 93 1.14 1.13 7.18
N ALA A 94 0.25 0.21 7.52
CA ALA A 94 -1.02 -0.06 6.87
C ALA A 94 -2.17 -0.21 7.90
N ILE A 95 -2.08 0.55 9.01
CA ILE A 95 -3.13 0.62 10.05
C ILE A 95 -4.32 1.47 9.57
N PRO A 96 -5.47 1.48 10.28
CA PRO A 96 -6.64 2.24 9.87
C PRO A 96 -6.35 3.70 9.53
N GLU A 97 -7.07 4.22 8.51
CA GLU A 97 -6.85 5.55 7.92
C GLU A 97 -7.40 6.66 8.83
N LEU A 98 -6.77 6.82 9.99
CA LEU A 98 -7.05 7.83 11.03
C LEU A 98 -5.74 8.55 11.38
N LEU A 99 -5.64 9.85 11.05
CA LEU A 99 -4.39 10.59 11.20
C LEU A 99 -3.81 10.55 12.62
N ASP A 100 -4.66 10.77 13.64
CA ASP A 100 -4.22 10.76 15.04
C ASP A 100 -3.68 9.38 15.47
N LEU A 101 -4.26 8.30 14.94
CA LEU A 101 -3.78 6.94 15.18
C LEU A 101 -2.41 6.73 14.54
N LYS A 102 -2.24 7.17 13.28
CA LYS A 102 -0.97 7.07 12.56
C LYS A 102 0.14 7.89 13.22
N VAL A 103 -0.17 9.13 13.62
CA VAL A 103 0.78 10.01 14.33
C VAL A 103 1.24 9.39 15.65
N ARG A 104 0.31 8.78 16.42
CA ARG A 104 0.64 8.08 17.66
C ARG A 104 1.50 6.86 17.39
N PHE A 105 1.12 6.01 16.45
CA PHE A 105 1.88 4.83 16.05
C PHE A 105 3.32 5.18 15.66
N TRP A 106 3.51 6.20 14.81
CA TRP A 106 4.83 6.60 14.37
C TRP A 106 5.72 7.14 15.51
N ARG A 107 5.12 7.89 16.44
CA ARG A 107 5.85 8.37 17.63
C ARG A 107 6.27 7.23 18.54
N GLU A 108 5.41 6.24 18.75
CA GLU A 108 5.69 5.06 19.57
C GLU A 108 6.78 4.20 18.91
N LEU A 109 6.67 3.96 17.62
CA LEU A 109 7.67 3.20 16.88
C LEU A 109 9.02 3.92 16.80
N ASP A 110 9.03 5.24 16.65
CA ASP A 110 10.26 6.04 16.59
C ASP A 110 11.10 5.93 17.86
N ALA A 111 10.44 5.75 19.01
CA ALA A 111 11.10 5.61 20.30
C ALA A 111 11.87 4.29 20.45
N ILE A 112 11.50 3.25 19.71
CA ILE A 112 12.08 1.90 19.82
C ILE A 112 12.87 1.45 18.59
N ALA A 113 12.58 2.03 17.42
CA ALA A 113 13.17 1.60 16.17
C ALA A 113 14.63 2.05 16.03
N ASP A 114 15.44 1.22 15.39
CA ASP A 114 16.80 1.58 14.99
C ASP A 114 16.80 2.90 14.22
N ARG A 115 17.79 3.76 14.47
CA ARG A 115 17.88 5.09 13.85
C ARG A 115 17.94 5.05 12.32
N GLU A 116 18.47 3.98 11.77
CA GLU A 116 18.61 3.78 10.33
C GLU A 116 17.33 3.23 9.66
N THR A 117 16.30 2.87 10.44
CA THR A 117 15.04 2.34 9.91
C THR A 117 14.32 3.39 9.07
N ILE A 118 13.93 3.03 7.85
CA ILE A 118 13.07 3.84 6.99
C ILE A 118 11.60 3.63 7.40
N PHE A 119 10.86 4.71 7.53
CA PHE A 119 9.41 4.69 7.78
C PHE A 119 8.64 5.01 6.51
N ALA A 120 7.69 4.15 6.16
CA ALA A 120 6.87 4.28 4.97
C ALA A 120 5.39 4.16 5.30
N SER A 121 4.60 5.20 5.04
CA SER A 121 3.15 5.12 5.26
C SER A 121 2.42 4.70 3.98
N ASN A 122 1.51 3.72 4.11
CA ASN A 122 0.58 3.36 3.03
C ASN A 122 -0.71 4.20 3.08
N SER A 123 -0.73 5.34 3.78
CA SER A 123 -1.86 6.25 3.74
C SER A 123 -2.26 6.57 2.31
N SER A 124 -3.57 6.67 2.08
CA SER A 124 -4.13 6.99 0.76
C SER A 124 -4.18 8.50 0.48
N GLY A 125 -3.86 9.33 1.47
CA GLY A 125 -3.97 10.76 1.24
C GLY A 125 -3.66 11.70 2.39
N PHE A 126 -3.32 11.21 3.59
CA PHE A 126 -2.85 12.11 4.64
C PHE A 126 -1.48 12.68 4.29
N PRO A 127 -1.22 13.95 4.61
CA PRO A 127 0.10 14.55 4.38
C PRO A 127 1.19 13.73 5.07
N VAL A 128 2.17 13.30 4.29
CA VAL A 128 3.33 12.52 4.80
C VAL A 128 4.11 13.38 5.79
N VAL A 129 4.23 14.68 5.53
CA VAL A 129 4.89 15.63 6.42
C VAL A 129 4.25 15.68 7.82
N ALA A 130 2.94 15.50 7.93
CA ALA A 130 2.24 15.51 9.24
C ALA A 130 2.59 14.29 10.08
N MET A 131 2.78 13.13 9.44
CA MET A 131 3.21 11.90 10.11
C MET A 131 4.71 11.94 10.42
N ALA A 132 5.53 12.40 9.49
CA ALA A 132 6.97 12.55 9.67
C ALA A 132 7.33 13.50 10.82
N ALA A 133 6.54 14.56 11.02
CA ALA A 133 6.73 15.52 12.13
C ALA A 133 6.52 14.91 13.52
N ALA A 134 5.95 13.71 13.61
CA ALA A 134 5.81 12.97 14.87
C ALA A 134 7.04 12.16 15.23
N THR A 135 8.08 12.15 14.39
CA THR A 135 9.32 11.36 14.53
C THR A 135 10.55 12.25 14.50
N ASP A 136 11.67 11.74 15.01
CA ASP A 136 12.97 12.41 14.99
C ASP A 136 13.79 12.09 13.72
N ARG A 137 13.14 11.48 12.70
CA ARG A 137 13.77 11.06 11.43
C ARG A 137 12.97 11.46 10.18
N PRO A 138 12.62 12.76 9.99
CA PRO A 138 11.83 13.19 8.84
C PRO A 138 12.56 12.93 7.50
N ASP A 139 13.87 12.83 7.49
CA ASP A 139 14.69 12.47 6.34
C ASP A 139 14.56 10.99 5.94
N ARG A 140 14.16 10.13 6.88
CA ARG A 140 13.90 8.70 6.67
C ARG A 140 12.41 8.36 6.61
N PHE A 141 11.55 9.34 6.43
CA PHE A 141 10.11 9.15 6.32
C PHE A 141 9.61 9.42 4.90
N VAL A 142 8.77 8.52 4.36
CA VAL A 142 8.23 8.60 3.00
C VAL A 142 6.82 8.05 2.96
N GLY A 143 5.99 8.48 2.01
CA GLY A 143 4.76 7.76 1.66
C GLY A 143 5.07 6.66 0.65
N TRP A 144 4.50 5.47 0.87
CA TRP A 144 4.50 4.40 -0.13
C TRP A 144 3.09 3.86 -0.29
N HIS A 145 2.31 4.59 -1.09
CA HIS A 145 0.91 4.28 -1.33
C HIS A 145 0.78 3.15 -2.36
N TRP A 146 0.09 2.10 -1.97
CA TRP A 146 -0.21 0.92 -2.76
C TRP A 146 -1.68 0.92 -3.19
N ALA A 147 -1.99 0.22 -4.28
CA ALA A 147 -3.38 -0.02 -4.66
C ALA A 147 -3.83 -1.43 -4.25
N SER A 148 -5.11 -1.56 -3.92
CA SER A 148 -5.75 -2.85 -3.60
C SER A 148 -6.20 -3.57 -4.89
N PRO A 149 -6.00 -4.90 -4.97
CA PRO A 149 -5.25 -5.76 -4.05
C PRO A 149 -3.74 -5.68 -4.31
N ALA A 150 -2.95 -5.55 -3.24
CA ALA A 150 -1.51 -5.35 -3.35
C ALA A 150 -0.78 -6.44 -4.18
N PRO A 151 -1.13 -7.74 -4.12
CA PRO A 151 -0.48 -8.77 -4.95
C PRO A 151 -0.70 -8.62 -6.46
N VAL A 152 -1.71 -7.87 -6.88
CA VAL A 152 -2.11 -7.75 -8.30
C VAL A 152 -1.71 -6.40 -8.89
N MET A 153 -2.00 -5.33 -8.15
CA MET A 153 -1.82 -3.97 -8.65
C MET A 153 -0.34 -3.57 -8.67
N ARG A 154 0.07 -2.90 -9.75
CA ARG A 154 1.48 -2.50 -9.94
C ARG A 154 1.79 -1.10 -9.42
N LEU A 155 0.78 -0.38 -8.91
CA LEU A 155 0.97 0.97 -8.39
C LEU A 155 1.96 0.99 -7.22
N ALA A 156 2.88 1.93 -7.25
CA ALA A 156 3.66 2.42 -6.12
C ALA A 156 3.82 3.93 -6.26
N GLU A 157 2.95 4.71 -5.61
CA GLU A 157 3.17 6.15 -5.45
C GLU A 157 4.15 6.36 -4.31
N ILE A 158 5.34 6.81 -4.61
CA ILE A 158 6.36 7.16 -3.62
C ILE A 158 6.22 8.66 -3.33
N VAL A 159 5.65 8.96 -2.18
CA VAL A 159 5.29 10.34 -1.82
C VAL A 159 6.40 10.96 -1.01
N ARG A 160 7.14 11.88 -1.63
CA ARG A 160 8.25 12.58 -1.02
C ARG A 160 7.76 13.80 -0.24
N ALA A 161 7.93 13.79 1.08
CA ALA A 161 7.72 14.96 1.92
C ALA A 161 8.92 15.92 1.84
N ARG A 162 8.74 17.15 2.33
CA ARG A 162 9.79 18.19 2.31
C ARG A 162 11.09 17.78 3.00
N GLY A 163 10.99 16.93 4.05
CA GLY A 163 12.15 16.47 4.81
C GLY A 163 12.79 15.19 4.29
N THR A 164 12.11 14.44 3.42
CA THR A 164 12.57 13.12 2.96
C THR A 164 13.87 13.23 2.15
N SER A 165 14.89 12.46 2.51
CA SER A 165 16.19 12.44 1.81
C SER A 165 16.12 11.71 0.47
N ASP A 166 17.08 11.98 -0.43
CA ASP A 166 17.19 11.29 -1.71
C ASP A 166 17.47 9.79 -1.49
N GLU A 167 18.33 9.47 -0.52
CA GLU A 167 18.67 8.08 -0.17
C GLU A 167 17.44 7.27 0.28
N THR A 168 16.53 7.89 1.04
CA THR A 168 15.29 7.24 1.46
C THR A 168 14.36 6.99 0.27
N VAL A 169 14.22 7.97 -0.61
CA VAL A 169 13.41 7.81 -1.83
C VAL A 169 13.99 6.70 -2.72
N ASP A 170 15.28 6.75 -2.98
CA ASP A 170 15.97 5.77 -3.85
C ASP A 170 15.87 4.34 -3.27
N ALA A 171 16.02 4.19 -1.96
CA ALA A 171 15.89 2.90 -1.28
C ALA A 171 14.48 2.31 -1.45
N VAL A 172 13.42 3.13 -1.27
CA VAL A 172 12.04 2.67 -1.41
C VAL A 172 11.66 2.42 -2.87
N VAL A 173 12.14 3.24 -3.81
CA VAL A 173 12.00 3.01 -5.26
C VAL A 173 12.61 1.66 -5.64
N ALA A 174 13.85 1.38 -5.23
CA ALA A 174 14.52 0.12 -5.53
C ALA A 174 13.77 -1.09 -4.93
N MET A 175 13.24 -0.98 -3.71
CA MET A 175 12.42 -2.03 -3.10
C MET A 175 11.10 -2.24 -3.85
N ALA A 176 10.44 -1.16 -4.28
CA ALA A 176 9.21 -1.24 -5.06
C ALA A 176 9.44 -1.95 -6.41
N GLU A 177 10.51 -1.61 -7.12
CA GLU A 177 10.91 -2.28 -8.36
C GLU A 177 11.22 -3.76 -8.13
N GLY A 178 11.99 -4.07 -7.07
CA GLY A 178 12.31 -5.44 -6.67
C GLY A 178 11.07 -6.27 -6.32
N ALA A 179 10.03 -5.61 -5.82
CA ALA A 179 8.71 -6.20 -5.54
C ALA A 179 7.78 -6.25 -6.77
N GLY A 180 8.28 -5.94 -7.97
CA GLY A 180 7.52 -5.97 -9.23
C GLY A 180 6.51 -4.84 -9.38
N LYS A 181 6.68 -3.74 -8.65
CA LYS A 181 5.85 -2.54 -8.75
C LYS A 181 6.46 -1.55 -9.74
N ASN A 182 5.64 -0.59 -10.16
CA ASN A 182 6.06 0.54 -10.98
C ASN A 182 6.09 1.80 -10.10
N PRO A 183 7.23 2.15 -9.49
CA PRO A 183 7.31 3.32 -8.64
C PRO A 183 7.26 4.61 -9.46
N VAL A 184 6.50 5.56 -8.94
CA VAL A 184 6.47 6.94 -9.41
C VAL A 184 6.65 7.85 -8.20
N VAL A 185 7.71 8.66 -8.21
CA VAL A 185 7.97 9.62 -7.15
C VAL A 185 7.13 10.87 -7.38
N VAL A 186 6.36 11.24 -6.37
CA VAL A 186 5.47 12.40 -6.38
C VAL A 186 5.72 13.27 -5.16
N GLY A 187 5.38 14.56 -5.23
CA GLY A 187 5.43 15.46 -4.09
C GLY A 187 4.27 15.22 -3.11
N ASP A 188 4.56 15.46 -1.83
CA ASP A 188 3.54 15.48 -0.79
C ASP A 188 2.59 16.68 -0.94
N THR A 189 1.42 16.58 -0.31
CA THR A 189 0.44 17.65 -0.21
C THR A 189 0.15 17.96 1.24
N ASP A 190 0.34 19.19 1.64
CA ASP A 190 0.10 19.65 3.02
C ASP A 190 -1.31 20.23 3.24
N THR A 191 -2.11 20.35 2.19
CA THR A 191 -3.42 21.05 2.26
C THR A 191 -4.63 20.25 1.84
N ARG A 192 -4.46 19.08 1.20
CA ARG A 192 -5.58 18.28 0.67
C ARG A 192 -5.34 16.81 0.88
N TRP A 193 -6.42 16.09 1.14
CA TRP A 193 -6.40 14.63 1.16
C TRP A 193 -6.22 14.07 -0.27
N GLY A 194 -5.43 12.99 -0.38
CA GLY A 194 -5.17 12.28 -1.64
C GLY A 194 -3.89 12.74 -2.33
N TYR A 195 -3.15 11.79 -2.85
CA TYR A 195 -2.01 12.02 -3.73
C TYR A 195 -2.49 12.12 -5.19
N VAL A 196 -1.69 11.80 -6.16
CA VAL A 196 -2.04 12.01 -7.58
C VAL A 196 -3.20 11.11 -7.98
N THR A 197 -3.09 9.80 -7.75
CA THR A 197 -4.10 8.84 -8.22
C THR A 197 -5.49 9.12 -7.64
N ASN A 198 -5.62 9.26 -6.33
CA ASN A 198 -6.91 9.51 -5.69
C ASN A 198 -7.48 10.88 -6.05
N ARG A 199 -6.65 11.93 -6.15
CA ARG A 199 -7.13 13.26 -6.50
C ARG A 199 -7.71 13.32 -7.91
N VAL A 200 -7.02 12.71 -8.88
CA VAL A 200 -7.51 12.63 -10.27
C VAL A 200 -8.76 11.78 -10.36
N TYR A 201 -8.74 10.60 -9.74
CA TYR A 201 -9.88 9.68 -9.74
C TYR A 201 -11.14 10.34 -9.14
N PHE A 202 -11.05 10.93 -7.94
CA PHE A 202 -12.22 11.56 -7.33
C PHE A 202 -12.64 12.85 -8.02
N ALA A 203 -11.74 13.57 -8.70
CA ALA A 203 -12.13 14.70 -9.56
C ALA A 203 -12.99 14.22 -10.73
N MET A 204 -12.58 13.15 -11.39
CA MET A 204 -13.35 12.52 -12.48
C MET A 204 -14.73 12.05 -11.99
N ILE A 205 -14.79 11.36 -10.85
CA ILE A 205 -16.07 10.88 -10.31
C ILE A 205 -17.01 12.04 -9.96
N ARG A 206 -16.49 13.09 -9.32
CA ARG A 206 -17.30 14.28 -8.99
C ARG A 206 -17.88 14.93 -10.24
N GLU A 207 -17.10 15.08 -11.30
CA GLU A 207 -17.56 15.66 -12.55
C GLU A 207 -18.57 14.76 -13.25
N ALA A 208 -18.34 13.45 -13.28
CA ALA A 208 -19.31 12.50 -13.82
C ALA A 208 -20.64 12.53 -13.07
N MET A 209 -20.62 12.72 -11.74
CA MET A 209 -21.84 12.90 -10.96
C MET A 209 -22.53 14.23 -11.27
N ALA A 210 -21.77 15.33 -11.43
CA ALA A 210 -22.36 16.63 -11.78
C ALA A 210 -23.10 16.59 -13.11
N VAL A 211 -22.53 15.95 -14.14
CA VAL A 211 -23.19 15.73 -15.44
C VAL A 211 -24.56 15.03 -15.31
N VAL A 212 -24.64 14.04 -14.41
CA VAL A 212 -25.91 13.34 -14.13
C VAL A 212 -26.88 14.22 -13.34
N ASP A 213 -26.40 14.90 -12.31
CA ASP A 213 -27.22 15.75 -11.43
C ASP A 213 -27.80 16.97 -12.21
N GLU A 214 -27.10 17.47 -13.23
CA GLU A 214 -27.54 18.51 -14.14
C GLU A 214 -28.53 18.00 -15.21
N GLY A 215 -28.79 16.69 -15.25
CA GLY A 215 -29.72 16.07 -16.22
C GLY A 215 -29.19 16.04 -17.66
N ILE A 216 -27.89 16.19 -17.87
CA ILE A 216 -27.25 16.16 -19.19
C ILE A 216 -27.21 14.74 -19.74
N ALA A 217 -26.92 13.75 -18.90
CA ALA A 217 -26.87 12.33 -19.27
C ALA A 217 -27.16 11.43 -18.07
N GLU A 218 -27.64 10.22 -18.35
CA GLU A 218 -27.75 9.15 -17.36
C GLU A 218 -26.38 8.48 -17.11
N ARG A 219 -26.22 7.80 -15.94
CA ARG A 219 -24.97 7.15 -15.55
C ARG A 219 -24.39 6.21 -16.61
N ASP A 220 -25.25 5.38 -17.20
CA ASP A 220 -24.83 4.40 -18.20
C ASP A 220 -24.42 5.11 -19.51
N GLN A 221 -25.04 6.25 -19.85
CA GLN A 221 -24.64 7.06 -20.99
C GLN A 221 -23.27 7.72 -20.77
N VAL A 222 -23.01 8.24 -19.57
CA VAL A 222 -21.68 8.76 -19.21
C VAL A 222 -20.64 7.66 -19.34
N ASP A 223 -20.87 6.47 -18.76
CA ASP A 223 -19.94 5.34 -18.84
C ASP A 223 -19.69 4.95 -20.31
N GLN A 224 -20.75 4.82 -21.13
CA GLN A 224 -20.64 4.45 -22.55
C GLN A 224 -19.81 5.46 -23.33
N LEU A 225 -20.08 6.76 -23.17
CA LEU A 225 -19.35 7.82 -23.87
C LEU A 225 -17.87 7.85 -23.51
N MET A 226 -17.52 7.66 -22.22
CA MET A 226 -16.14 7.65 -21.76
C MET A 226 -15.37 6.41 -22.27
N VAL A 227 -16.03 5.25 -22.30
CA VAL A 227 -15.45 4.02 -22.87
C VAL A 227 -15.21 4.19 -24.37
N ASP A 228 -16.21 4.65 -25.12
CA ASP A 228 -16.12 4.77 -26.58
C ASP A 228 -15.12 5.84 -27.02
N CYS A 229 -15.06 6.96 -26.30
CA CYS A 229 -14.16 8.06 -26.64
C CYS A 229 -12.69 7.75 -26.29
N PHE A 230 -12.44 7.20 -25.08
CA PHE A 230 -11.08 7.06 -24.54
C PHE A 230 -10.58 5.61 -24.49
N ARG A 231 -11.40 4.64 -24.91
CA ARG A 231 -11.11 3.19 -24.84
C ARG A 231 -10.76 2.71 -23.42
N TRP A 232 -11.39 3.30 -22.43
CA TRP A 232 -11.21 2.86 -21.06
C TRP A 232 -11.83 1.48 -20.84
N PRO A 233 -11.29 0.66 -19.90
CA PRO A 233 -11.85 -0.68 -19.63
C PRO A 233 -13.23 -0.61 -18.95
N ALA A 234 -13.59 0.51 -18.34
CA ALA A 234 -14.87 0.82 -17.76
C ALA A 234 -15.05 2.34 -17.70
N GLY A 235 -16.27 2.83 -17.71
CA GLY A 235 -16.55 4.24 -17.47
C GLY A 235 -16.46 4.61 -15.98
N PRO A 236 -16.60 5.89 -15.63
CA PRO A 236 -16.44 6.39 -14.26
C PRO A 236 -17.26 5.62 -13.22
N PHE A 237 -18.54 5.38 -13.48
CA PHE A 237 -19.43 4.65 -12.55
C PHE A 237 -19.15 3.14 -12.53
N GLY A 238 -18.73 2.56 -13.65
CA GLY A 238 -18.25 1.19 -13.72
C GLY A 238 -17.01 0.96 -12.87
N MET A 239 -16.07 1.92 -12.85
CA MET A 239 -14.87 1.86 -12.01
C MET A 239 -15.23 1.90 -10.51
N THR A 240 -16.25 2.68 -10.09
CA THR A 240 -16.66 2.71 -8.68
C THR A 240 -17.25 1.37 -8.23
N ARG A 241 -17.97 0.67 -9.10
CA ARG A 241 -18.51 -0.68 -8.80
C ARG A 241 -17.38 -1.68 -8.55
N GLY A 242 -16.30 -1.62 -9.33
CA GLY A 242 -15.12 -2.46 -9.12
C GLY A 242 -14.40 -2.15 -7.79
N ALA A 243 -14.33 -0.89 -7.39
CA ALA A 243 -13.72 -0.48 -6.13
C ALA A 243 -14.51 -0.95 -4.89
N THR A 244 -15.83 -1.16 -5.03
CA THR A 244 -16.72 -1.55 -3.91
C THR A 244 -17.10 -3.03 -3.89
N SER A 245 -17.02 -3.75 -5.00
CA SER A 245 -17.59 -5.10 -5.14
C SER A 245 -16.59 -6.20 -5.49
N GLY A 246 -15.34 -5.89 -5.76
CA GLY A 246 -14.45 -6.83 -6.40
C GLY A 246 -13.20 -7.22 -5.63
N TRP A 247 -12.95 -6.61 -4.49
CA TRP A 247 -11.66 -6.72 -3.85
C TRP A 247 -11.73 -7.27 -2.41
N SER A 248 -12.92 -7.58 -1.92
CA SER A 248 -13.15 -8.31 -0.67
C SER A 248 -13.12 -9.82 -0.87
#